data_1acd18034fdc36137ca45941092a2fd2
#
_entry.id   1acd18034fdc36137ca45941092a2fd2
#
_cell.length_a   1.000
_cell.length_b   1.000
_cell.length_c   1.000
_cell.angle_alpha   90.00
_cell.angle_beta   90.00
_cell.angle_gamma   90.00
#
_symmetry.space_group_name_H-M   'P 1'
#
loop_
_entity.id
_entity.type
_entity.pdbx_description
1 polymer ?
#
loop_
_entity_poly.entity_id
_entity_poly.type
_entity_poly.pdbx_seq_one_letter_code
_entity_poly.pdbx_strand_id
1 'polypeptide(L)'
;HPVIKISVASHYDLGEQMFIWEFATALSGYWLKINPFDQPDVESTKKFTQEMMRRCKEGSFEEENPVLVEKGFNIFCDFSASSLKEVLEQFLGFVEPGGYISIHAYLPINPLIEKELISLASLLRDKTKKAVTFGYGPRFLHSTGQLHKGDGGKGVFLQLVSEPSIDIPIPEEAGSDVSCFTFGALKKAQALGDREALKRAGRKVISLFFQGNSEEKLRTLRETFLHFL
;
A
#
# COMPACT_ATOMS: atom_id res chain seq x y z
N HIS A 1 22.36 6.30 -10.47
CA HIS A 1 22.08 7.32 -9.46
C HIS A 1 23.29 7.53 -8.57
N PRO A 2 23.55 8.75 -8.04
CA PRO A 2 24.56 8.98 -7.04
C PRO A 2 24.32 8.13 -5.80
N VAL A 3 25.38 7.56 -5.24
CA VAL A 3 25.32 6.73 -4.04
C VAL A 3 26.33 7.24 -3.04
N ILE A 4 25.90 7.48 -1.82
CA ILE A 4 26.75 7.82 -0.68
C ILE A 4 26.76 6.58 0.23
N LYS A 5 27.97 6.05 0.51
CA LYS A 5 28.15 4.94 1.45
C LYS A 5 28.67 5.49 2.78
N ILE A 6 27.97 5.18 3.84
CA ILE A 6 28.34 5.55 5.21
C ILE A 6 28.65 4.25 5.95
N SER A 7 29.86 4.10 6.45
CA SER A 7 30.25 2.95 7.26
C SER A 7 29.85 3.17 8.70
N VAL A 8 29.19 2.18 9.29
CA VAL A 8 28.77 2.14 10.69
C VAL A 8 29.52 0.98 11.33
N ALA A 9 30.51 1.27 12.18
CA ALA A 9 31.37 0.26 12.81
C ALA A 9 30.89 -0.08 14.24
N SER A 10 30.13 0.78 14.88
CA SER A 10 29.68 0.62 16.27
C SER A 10 28.24 1.12 16.47
N HIS A 11 27.63 0.77 17.60
CA HIS A 11 26.32 1.31 17.98
C HIS A 11 26.35 2.84 18.20
N TYR A 12 27.50 3.40 18.60
CA TYR A 12 27.67 4.84 18.75
C TYR A 12 27.61 5.56 17.41
N ASP A 13 28.26 5.00 16.38
CA ASP A 13 28.22 5.55 15.01
C ASP A 13 26.78 5.51 14.46
N LEU A 14 26.00 4.47 14.79
CA LEU A 14 24.59 4.40 14.45
C LEU A 14 23.80 5.54 15.12
N GLY A 15 24.03 5.79 16.41
CA GLY A 15 23.43 6.91 17.14
C GLY A 15 23.79 8.27 16.53
N GLU A 16 25.06 8.45 16.13
CA GLU A 16 25.52 9.64 15.42
C GLU A 16 24.77 9.82 14.10
N GLN A 17 24.60 8.76 13.31
CA GLN A 17 23.82 8.83 12.06
C GLN A 17 22.37 9.21 12.29
N MET A 18 21.70 8.69 13.31
CA MET A 18 20.34 9.08 13.66
C MET A 18 20.27 10.59 13.94
N PHE A 19 21.16 11.12 14.77
CA PHE A 19 21.22 12.55 15.09
C PHE A 19 21.45 13.40 13.84
N ILE A 20 22.42 13.03 12.99
CA ILE A 20 22.75 13.78 11.75
C ILE A 20 21.54 13.85 10.84
N TRP A 21 20.81 12.74 10.64
CA TRP A 21 19.64 12.71 9.75
C TRP A 21 18.43 13.44 10.33
N GLU A 22 18.22 13.42 11.64
CA GLU A 22 17.20 14.24 12.32
C GLU A 22 17.49 15.72 12.18
N PHE A 23 18.74 16.11 12.41
CA PHE A 23 19.18 17.51 12.25
C PHE A 23 19.06 17.97 10.79
N ALA A 24 19.52 17.17 9.84
CA ALA A 24 19.39 17.46 8.40
C ALA A 24 17.93 17.62 7.98
N THR A 25 17.02 16.79 8.52
CA THR A 25 15.58 16.89 8.27
C THR A 25 15.02 18.21 8.80
N ALA A 26 15.35 18.58 10.04
CA ALA A 26 14.91 19.84 10.63
C ALA A 26 15.41 21.05 9.84
N LEU A 27 16.69 21.05 9.43
CA LEU A 27 17.30 22.11 8.63
C LEU A 27 16.66 22.21 7.24
N SER A 28 16.37 21.08 6.60
CA SER A 28 15.68 21.03 5.32
C SER A 28 14.25 21.61 5.44
N GLY A 29 13.53 21.26 6.53
CA GLY A 29 12.22 21.84 6.84
C GLY A 29 12.27 23.36 7.01
N TYR A 30 13.29 23.86 7.70
CA TYR A 30 13.50 25.29 7.87
C TYR A 30 13.68 26.02 6.50
N TRP A 31 14.50 25.48 5.62
CA TRP A 31 14.72 26.07 4.30
C TRP A 31 13.49 25.98 3.40
N LEU A 32 12.76 24.87 3.46
CA LEU A 32 11.53 24.68 2.70
C LEU A 32 10.32 25.41 3.32
N LYS A 33 10.47 26.00 4.51
CA LYS A 33 9.42 26.68 5.29
C LYS A 33 8.22 25.77 5.57
N ILE A 34 8.50 24.53 5.91
CA ILE A 34 7.51 23.51 6.31
C ILE A 34 7.88 22.93 7.68
N ASN A 35 6.92 22.33 8.37
CA ASN A 35 7.19 21.48 9.51
C ASN A 35 7.37 20.03 9.03
N PRO A 36 8.59 19.46 9.00
CA PRO A 36 8.83 18.11 8.47
C PRO A 36 8.33 17.02 9.40
N PHE A 37 7.84 17.36 10.59
CA PHE A 37 7.35 16.42 11.61
C PHE A 37 5.82 16.28 11.60
N ASP A 38 5.10 17.12 10.86
CA ASP A 38 3.67 17.01 10.68
C ASP A 38 3.31 15.87 9.71
N GLN A 39 2.30 15.06 10.07
CA GLN A 39 1.83 13.92 9.28
C GLN A 39 0.30 13.92 9.15
N PRO A 40 -0.32 14.96 8.56
CA PRO A 40 -1.78 15.10 8.51
C PRO A 40 -2.46 13.98 7.72
N ASP A 41 -1.82 13.44 6.69
CA ASP A 41 -2.40 12.39 5.85
C ASP A 41 -2.41 11.01 6.53
N VAL A 42 -1.45 10.76 7.45
CA VAL A 42 -1.46 9.55 8.28
C VAL A 42 -2.61 9.58 9.28
N GLU A 43 -2.89 10.74 9.88
CA GLU A 43 -4.02 10.92 10.81
C GLU A 43 -5.37 10.73 10.10
N SER A 44 -5.52 11.18 8.86
CA SER A 44 -6.73 10.94 8.08
C SER A 44 -6.97 9.46 7.82
N THR A 45 -5.92 8.69 7.48
CA THR A 45 -6.01 7.23 7.30
C THR A 45 -6.45 6.52 8.57
N LYS A 46 -5.94 6.94 9.75
CA LYS A 46 -6.38 6.39 11.05
C LYS A 46 -7.87 6.61 11.30
N LYS A 47 -8.37 7.82 11.03
CA LYS A 47 -9.80 8.14 11.20
C LYS A 47 -10.69 7.26 10.31
N PHE A 48 -10.31 7.05 9.04
CA PHE A 48 -11.06 6.16 8.14
C PHE A 48 -11.01 4.71 8.61
N THR A 49 -9.87 4.23 9.07
CA THR A 49 -9.74 2.89 9.64
C THR A 49 -10.66 2.73 10.86
N GLN A 50 -10.66 3.70 11.78
CA GLN A 50 -11.53 3.68 12.96
C GLN A 50 -13.01 3.66 12.58
N GLU A 51 -13.42 4.46 11.59
CA GLU A 51 -14.79 4.48 11.10
C GLU A 51 -15.18 3.15 10.47
N MET A 52 -14.30 2.52 9.66
CA MET A 52 -14.54 1.19 9.11
C MET A 52 -14.67 0.14 10.22
N MET A 53 -13.83 0.20 11.25
CA MET A 53 -13.91 -0.68 12.41
C MET A 53 -15.23 -0.50 13.17
N ARG A 54 -15.68 0.73 13.38
CA ARG A 54 -16.96 1.02 14.02
C ARG A 54 -18.12 0.42 13.24
N ARG A 55 -18.17 0.61 11.92
CA ARG A 55 -19.19 0.05 11.04
C ARG A 55 -19.19 -1.48 11.07
N CYS A 56 -18.01 -2.10 11.10
CA CYS A 56 -17.91 -3.56 11.27
C CYS A 56 -18.54 -4.03 12.59
N LYS A 57 -18.25 -3.33 13.72
CA LYS A 57 -18.85 -3.66 15.03
C LYS A 57 -20.36 -3.55 15.05
N GLU A 58 -20.88 -2.52 14.39
CA GLU A 58 -22.33 -2.24 14.32
C GLU A 58 -23.06 -3.13 13.31
N GLY A 59 -22.36 -4.02 12.58
CA GLY A 59 -22.96 -4.82 11.52
C GLY A 59 -23.46 -3.99 10.33
N SER A 60 -23.05 -2.71 10.26
CA SER A 60 -23.45 -1.75 9.23
C SER A 60 -22.42 -1.61 8.10
N PHE A 61 -21.45 -2.51 8.06
CA PHE A 61 -20.44 -2.53 7.01
C PHE A 61 -21.03 -3.16 5.75
N GLU A 62 -21.43 -2.33 4.82
CA GLU A 62 -21.78 -2.78 3.46
C GLU A 62 -20.49 -3.05 2.69
N GLU A 63 -20.33 -4.26 2.19
CA GLU A 63 -19.24 -4.58 1.28
C GLU A 63 -19.48 -3.88 -0.06
N GLU A 64 -18.48 -3.14 -0.51
CA GLU A 64 -18.50 -2.55 -1.84
C GLU A 64 -18.51 -3.66 -2.89
N ASN A 65 -19.38 -3.54 -3.90
CA ASN A 65 -19.38 -4.48 -5.01
C ASN A 65 -18.17 -4.25 -5.92
N PRO A 66 -17.43 -5.29 -6.30
CA PRO A 66 -16.35 -5.15 -7.26
C PRO A 66 -16.89 -4.73 -8.63
N VAL A 67 -16.15 -3.87 -9.32
CA VAL A 67 -16.46 -3.46 -10.71
C VAL A 67 -16.36 -4.66 -11.65
N LEU A 68 -15.43 -5.56 -11.36
CA LEU A 68 -15.18 -6.75 -12.17
C LEU A 68 -14.68 -7.90 -11.26
N VAL A 69 -15.09 -9.11 -11.56
CA VAL A 69 -14.54 -10.34 -10.97
C VAL A 69 -13.94 -11.17 -12.09
N GLU A 70 -12.62 -11.34 -12.09
CA GLU A 70 -11.92 -12.10 -13.13
C GLU A 70 -10.66 -12.77 -12.61
N LYS A 71 -10.37 -13.98 -13.04
CA LYS A 71 -9.16 -14.76 -12.70
C LYS A 71 -8.89 -14.90 -11.18
N GLY A 72 -9.96 -14.83 -10.36
CA GLY A 72 -9.85 -14.87 -8.90
C GLY A 72 -9.41 -13.56 -8.27
N PHE A 73 -9.67 -12.44 -8.94
CA PHE A 73 -9.57 -11.10 -8.39
C PHE A 73 -10.95 -10.46 -8.29
N ASN A 74 -11.28 -9.91 -7.13
CA ASN A 74 -12.31 -8.89 -7.01
C ASN A 74 -11.64 -7.54 -7.23
N ILE A 75 -12.06 -6.81 -8.23
CA ILE A 75 -11.40 -5.60 -8.74
C ILE A 75 -12.22 -4.37 -8.39
N PHE A 76 -11.57 -3.38 -7.78
CA PHE A 76 -12.17 -2.12 -7.37
C PHE A 76 -11.38 -0.97 -8.00
N CYS A 77 -12.06 -0.15 -8.79
CA CYS A 77 -11.52 1.04 -9.44
C CYS A 77 -12.65 2.04 -9.72
N ASP A 78 -12.31 3.28 -10.08
CA ASP A 78 -13.27 4.36 -10.32
C ASP A 78 -13.64 4.49 -11.82
N PHE A 79 -13.45 3.44 -12.60
CA PHE A 79 -13.77 3.38 -14.02
C PHE A 79 -14.32 2.00 -14.40
N SER A 80 -15.04 1.92 -15.51
CA SER A 80 -15.55 0.66 -16.04
C SER A 80 -14.50 -0.04 -16.88
N ALA A 81 -14.44 -1.36 -16.79
CA ALA A 81 -13.58 -2.21 -17.60
C ALA A 81 -14.25 -3.58 -17.80
N SER A 82 -13.96 -4.22 -18.92
CA SER A 82 -14.51 -5.52 -19.31
C SER A 82 -13.57 -6.69 -18.99
N SER A 83 -12.31 -6.41 -18.66
CA SER A 83 -11.31 -7.42 -18.34
C SER A 83 -10.23 -6.88 -17.40
N LEU A 84 -9.56 -7.79 -16.69
CA LEU A 84 -8.37 -7.46 -15.87
C LEU A 84 -7.29 -6.77 -16.71
N LYS A 85 -7.08 -7.23 -17.94
CA LYS A 85 -6.13 -6.61 -18.87
C LYS A 85 -6.46 -5.13 -19.07
N GLU A 86 -7.69 -4.82 -19.39
CA GLU A 86 -8.15 -3.44 -19.63
C GLU A 86 -7.97 -2.56 -18.36
N VAL A 87 -8.28 -3.10 -17.17
CA VAL A 87 -8.03 -2.41 -15.88
C VAL A 87 -6.55 -2.03 -15.75
N LEU A 88 -5.66 -2.98 -16.03
CA LEU A 88 -4.22 -2.78 -15.88
C LEU A 88 -3.64 -1.84 -16.96
N GLU A 89 -4.15 -1.89 -18.19
CA GLU A 89 -3.78 -0.94 -19.26
C GLU A 89 -4.20 0.49 -18.89
N GLN A 90 -5.45 0.69 -18.46
CA GLN A 90 -5.92 2.00 -18.00
C GLN A 90 -5.14 2.49 -16.79
N PHE A 91 -4.84 1.61 -15.83
CA PHE A 91 -4.01 1.94 -14.66
C PHE A 91 -2.64 2.49 -15.07
N LEU A 92 -1.95 1.81 -15.98
CA LEU A 92 -0.66 2.28 -16.48
C LEU A 92 -0.77 3.58 -17.28
N GLY A 93 -1.90 3.80 -17.96
CA GLY A 93 -2.20 5.04 -18.67
C GLY A 93 -2.29 6.28 -17.77
N PHE A 94 -2.55 6.10 -16.47
CA PHE A 94 -2.54 7.21 -15.50
C PHE A 94 -1.14 7.67 -15.08
N VAL A 95 -0.08 6.93 -15.42
CA VAL A 95 1.30 7.28 -15.00
C VAL A 95 1.84 8.41 -15.86
N GLU A 96 1.77 9.62 -15.38
CA GLU A 96 2.27 10.81 -16.05
C GLU A 96 3.80 10.83 -16.24
N PRO A 97 4.35 11.70 -17.10
CA PRO A 97 5.78 12.00 -17.13
C PRO A 97 6.27 12.43 -15.73
N GLY A 98 7.37 11.82 -15.27
CA GLY A 98 7.89 12.04 -13.91
C GLY A 98 7.09 11.34 -12.79
N GLY A 99 6.05 10.59 -13.13
CA GLY A 99 5.26 9.81 -12.18
C GLY A 99 5.92 8.49 -11.78
N TYR A 100 5.34 7.84 -10.79
CA TYR A 100 5.79 6.55 -10.26
C TYR A 100 4.62 5.61 -9.98
N ILE A 101 4.91 4.32 -9.86
CA ILE A 101 3.96 3.27 -9.49
C ILE A 101 4.31 2.81 -8.08
N SER A 102 3.32 2.73 -7.19
CA SER A 102 3.50 2.13 -5.85
C SER A 102 2.57 0.94 -5.67
N ILE A 103 3.16 -0.21 -5.31
CA ILE A 103 2.42 -1.44 -5.00
C ILE A 103 2.24 -1.51 -3.50
N HIS A 104 0.99 -1.50 -3.04
CA HIS A 104 0.58 -1.60 -1.65
C HIS A 104 0.15 -3.03 -1.34
N ALA A 105 1.03 -3.84 -0.74
CA ALA A 105 0.81 -5.26 -0.54
C ALA A 105 0.26 -5.57 0.86
N TYR A 106 -1.06 -5.70 1.00
CA TYR A 106 -1.72 -6.25 2.19
C TYR A 106 -1.80 -7.78 2.09
N LEU A 107 -0.64 -8.39 1.89
CA LEU A 107 -0.45 -9.82 1.65
C LEU A 107 0.35 -10.46 2.79
N PRO A 108 0.38 -11.80 2.90
CA PRO A 108 1.29 -12.49 3.82
C PRO A 108 2.75 -12.15 3.54
N ILE A 109 3.54 -12.00 4.60
CA ILE A 109 4.98 -11.73 4.48
C ILE A 109 5.72 -13.07 4.52
N ASN A 110 6.21 -13.51 3.37
CA ASN A 110 7.07 -14.69 3.25
C ASN A 110 7.98 -14.56 2.01
N PRO A 111 9.06 -15.36 1.91
CA PRO A 111 10.04 -15.25 0.82
C PRO A 111 9.46 -15.45 -0.58
N LEU A 112 8.42 -16.28 -0.74
CA LEU A 112 7.80 -16.54 -2.05
C LEU A 112 6.99 -15.33 -2.53
N ILE A 113 6.18 -14.75 -1.67
CA ILE A 113 5.42 -13.52 -1.95
C ILE A 113 6.37 -12.37 -2.24
N GLU A 114 7.42 -12.20 -1.44
CA GLU A 114 8.42 -11.14 -1.65
C GLU A 114 9.12 -11.28 -3.00
N LYS A 115 9.51 -12.49 -3.37
CA LYS A 115 10.11 -12.77 -4.68
C LYS A 115 9.18 -12.39 -5.84
N GLU A 116 7.90 -12.73 -5.75
CA GLU A 116 6.93 -12.38 -6.80
C GLU A 116 6.66 -10.86 -6.84
N LEU A 117 6.61 -10.17 -5.70
CA LEU A 117 6.49 -8.71 -5.64
C LEU A 117 7.69 -8.00 -6.26
N ILE A 118 8.92 -8.47 -5.95
CA ILE A 118 10.15 -7.97 -6.57
C ILE A 118 10.12 -8.19 -8.09
N SER A 119 9.69 -9.37 -8.53
CA SER A 119 9.58 -9.71 -9.95
C SER A 119 8.56 -8.83 -10.67
N LEU A 120 7.40 -8.59 -10.06
CA LEU A 120 6.37 -7.71 -10.58
C LEU A 120 6.84 -6.25 -10.66
N ALA A 121 7.45 -5.73 -9.59
CA ALA A 121 7.99 -4.38 -9.55
C ALA A 121 9.10 -4.17 -10.59
N SER A 122 9.98 -5.17 -10.75
CA SER A 122 11.04 -5.14 -11.77
C SER A 122 10.48 -5.14 -13.19
N LEU A 123 9.49 -6.00 -13.47
CA LEU A 123 8.79 -6.02 -14.75
C LEU A 123 8.19 -4.66 -15.10
N LEU A 124 7.41 -4.10 -14.19
CA LEU A 124 6.77 -2.80 -14.40
C LEU A 124 7.81 -1.69 -14.62
N ARG A 125 8.86 -1.62 -13.81
CA ARG A 125 9.96 -0.67 -13.97
C ARG A 125 10.64 -0.81 -15.34
N ASP A 126 10.98 -2.02 -15.73
CA ASP A 126 11.77 -2.27 -16.94
C ASP A 126 10.96 -1.99 -18.21
N LYS A 127 9.66 -2.22 -18.16
CA LYS A 127 8.76 -2.00 -19.29
C LYS A 127 8.27 -0.54 -19.38
N THR A 128 7.88 0.05 -18.26
CA THR A 128 7.34 1.42 -18.25
C THR A 128 8.42 2.49 -18.18
N LYS A 129 9.65 2.15 -17.78
CA LYS A 129 10.74 3.09 -17.48
C LYS A 129 10.39 4.10 -16.37
N LYS A 130 9.44 3.74 -15.51
CA LYS A 130 9.02 4.54 -14.35
C LYS A 130 9.65 3.99 -13.07
N ALA A 131 9.75 4.83 -12.05
CA ALA A 131 10.08 4.35 -10.71
C ALA A 131 8.93 3.46 -10.22
N VAL A 132 9.27 2.32 -9.66
CA VAL A 132 8.30 1.39 -9.06
C VAL A 132 8.76 1.03 -7.66
N THR A 133 7.88 1.19 -6.70
CA THR A 133 8.11 0.82 -5.30
C THR A 133 7.07 -0.20 -4.85
N PHE A 134 7.38 -0.99 -3.84
CA PHE A 134 6.36 -1.74 -3.13
C PHE A 134 6.59 -1.68 -1.62
N GLY A 135 5.52 -1.81 -0.87
CA GLY A 135 5.57 -1.86 0.58
C GLY A 135 4.47 -2.76 1.14
N TYR A 136 4.76 -3.40 2.27
CA TYR A 136 3.76 -4.19 2.98
C TYR A 136 2.86 -3.29 3.83
N GLY A 137 1.55 -3.40 3.58
CA GLY A 137 0.53 -2.78 4.41
C GLY A 137 0.13 -3.68 5.60
N PRO A 138 -0.16 -3.09 6.76
CA PRO A 138 -0.27 -1.65 7.02
C PRO A 138 1.06 -0.95 7.37
N ARG A 139 2.19 -1.65 7.41
CA ARG A 139 3.49 -1.12 7.88
C ARG A 139 3.89 0.18 7.18
N PHE A 140 3.75 0.27 5.86
CA PHE A 140 4.14 1.46 5.10
C PHE A 140 3.32 2.71 5.46
N LEU A 141 2.13 2.56 6.04
CA LEU A 141 1.30 3.70 6.48
C LEU A 141 2.03 4.58 7.50
N HIS A 142 2.94 4.00 8.29
CA HIS A 142 3.74 4.68 9.30
C HIS A 142 5.07 5.24 8.77
N SER A 143 5.33 5.16 7.48
CA SER A 143 6.57 5.62 6.85
C SER A 143 6.28 6.39 5.55
N THR A 144 6.04 5.69 4.46
CA THR A 144 5.81 6.29 3.13
C THR A 144 4.37 6.75 2.90
N GLY A 145 3.43 6.44 3.81
CA GLY A 145 2.02 6.80 3.68
C GLY A 145 1.76 8.30 3.55
N GLN A 146 2.56 9.13 4.23
CA GLN A 146 2.50 10.58 4.08
C GLN A 146 2.91 11.02 2.66
N LEU A 147 4.00 10.45 2.11
CA LEU A 147 4.47 10.73 0.76
C LEU A 147 3.40 10.36 -0.28
N HIS A 148 2.77 9.20 -0.15
CA HIS A 148 1.77 8.72 -1.10
C HIS A 148 0.57 9.66 -1.24
N LYS A 149 0.21 10.37 -0.20
CA LYS A 149 -0.93 11.28 -0.16
C LYS A 149 -0.54 12.74 -0.32
N GLY A 150 0.63 13.12 0.20
CA GLY A 150 1.10 14.50 0.25
C GLY A 150 2.09 14.89 -0.84
N ASP A 151 2.47 13.99 -1.75
CA ASP A 151 3.33 14.32 -2.89
C ASP A 151 2.61 15.21 -3.92
N GLY A 152 3.30 15.61 -4.97
CA GLY A 152 2.76 16.44 -6.06
C GLY A 152 1.72 15.76 -6.96
N GLY A 153 1.08 14.67 -6.53
CA GLY A 153 0.06 13.94 -7.29
C GLY A 153 0.60 13.02 -8.38
N LYS A 154 1.86 12.66 -8.32
CA LYS A 154 2.54 11.89 -9.36
C LYS A 154 2.48 10.37 -9.19
N GLY A 155 2.03 9.89 -8.03
CA GLY A 155 1.90 8.46 -7.74
C GLY A 155 0.63 7.86 -8.31
N VAL A 156 0.72 6.64 -8.86
CA VAL A 156 -0.41 5.74 -9.09
C VAL A 156 -0.24 4.48 -8.26
N PHE A 157 -1.36 3.94 -7.75
CA PHE A 157 -1.32 2.97 -6.67
C PHE A 157 -2.02 1.67 -7.05
N LEU A 158 -1.28 0.57 -6.96
CA LEU A 158 -1.79 -0.79 -7.13
C LEU A 158 -1.89 -1.43 -5.74
N GLN A 159 -3.07 -1.51 -5.19
CA GLN A 159 -3.32 -2.14 -3.91
C GLN A 159 -3.68 -3.61 -4.09
N LEU A 160 -2.95 -4.49 -3.43
CA LEU A 160 -3.12 -5.95 -3.45
C LEU A 160 -3.52 -6.41 -2.06
N VAL A 161 -4.66 -7.06 -1.94
CA VAL A 161 -5.22 -7.46 -0.65
C VAL A 161 -5.57 -8.94 -0.69
N SER A 162 -5.22 -9.69 0.34
CA SER A 162 -5.69 -11.07 0.53
C SER A 162 -6.26 -11.25 1.94
N GLU A 163 -7.21 -12.14 2.07
CA GLU A 163 -7.62 -12.62 3.38
C GLU A 163 -6.52 -13.54 3.96
N PRO A 164 -6.36 -13.58 5.30
CA PRO A 164 -5.44 -14.52 5.92
C PRO A 164 -5.99 -15.94 5.81
N SER A 165 -5.12 -16.92 5.64
CA SER A 165 -5.51 -18.35 5.65
C SER A 165 -5.96 -18.82 7.04
N ILE A 166 -5.41 -18.21 8.08
CA ILE A 166 -5.82 -18.37 9.48
C ILE A 166 -6.04 -16.98 10.03
N ASP A 167 -7.25 -16.69 10.48
CA ASP A 167 -7.57 -15.40 11.07
C ASP A 167 -7.64 -15.53 12.59
N ILE A 168 -6.92 -14.66 13.28
CA ILE A 168 -6.77 -14.70 14.74
C ILE A 168 -7.63 -13.60 15.36
N PRO A 169 -8.50 -13.95 16.33
CA PRO A 169 -9.27 -12.96 17.06
C PRO A 169 -8.37 -12.04 17.90
N ILE A 170 -8.75 -10.79 18.03
CA ILE A 170 -8.08 -9.81 18.90
C ILE A 170 -8.91 -9.72 20.19
N PRO A 171 -8.39 -10.17 21.36
CA PRO A 171 -9.10 -10.05 22.64
C PRO A 171 -9.42 -8.59 22.96
N GLU A 172 -10.61 -8.33 23.51
CA GLU A 172 -10.99 -6.97 23.97
C GLU A 172 -10.14 -6.52 25.16
N GLU A 173 -9.79 -7.46 26.02
CA GLU A 173 -8.93 -7.24 27.17
C GLU A 173 -7.91 -8.39 27.29
N ALA A 174 -6.79 -8.14 27.92
CA ALA A 174 -5.76 -9.16 28.13
C ALA A 174 -6.33 -10.36 28.92
N GLY A 175 -6.25 -11.56 28.31
CA GLY A 175 -6.77 -12.80 28.91
C GLY A 175 -8.27 -13.05 28.69
N SER A 176 -8.95 -12.21 27.93
CA SER A 176 -10.36 -12.42 27.54
C SER A 176 -10.48 -13.32 26.31
N ASP A 177 -11.48 -14.19 26.31
CA ASP A 177 -11.90 -14.95 25.13
C ASP A 177 -12.90 -14.17 24.25
N VAL A 178 -13.36 -13.00 24.72
CA VAL A 178 -14.27 -12.14 23.97
C VAL A 178 -13.50 -11.32 22.96
N SER A 179 -13.94 -11.36 21.71
CA SER A 179 -13.33 -10.63 20.58
C SER A 179 -14.42 -10.11 19.66
N CYS A 180 -14.38 -8.80 19.36
CA CYS A 180 -15.20 -8.18 18.34
C CYS A 180 -14.48 -8.06 16.98
N PHE A 181 -13.18 -8.34 16.94
CA PHE A 181 -12.34 -8.19 15.76
C PHE A 181 -11.32 -9.30 15.61
N THR A 182 -10.95 -9.53 14.35
CA THR A 182 -9.81 -10.36 13.99
C THR A 182 -8.69 -9.49 13.37
N PHE A 183 -7.48 -10.01 13.33
CA PHE A 183 -6.38 -9.33 12.63
C PHE A 183 -6.64 -9.19 11.12
N GLY A 184 -7.36 -10.15 10.52
CA GLY A 184 -7.79 -10.07 9.11
C GLY A 184 -8.76 -8.92 8.88
N ALA A 185 -9.79 -8.79 9.73
CA ALA A 185 -10.74 -7.68 9.67
C ALA A 185 -10.04 -6.33 9.87
N LEU A 186 -9.11 -6.23 10.82
CA LEU A 186 -8.30 -5.03 11.03
C LEU A 186 -7.46 -4.67 9.81
N LYS A 187 -6.75 -5.65 9.24
CA LYS A 187 -5.95 -5.46 8.02
C LYS A 187 -6.81 -4.99 6.84
N LYS A 188 -7.99 -5.62 6.65
CA LYS A 188 -8.96 -5.22 5.61
C LYS A 188 -9.43 -3.78 5.82
N ALA A 189 -9.80 -3.41 7.05
CA ALA A 189 -10.21 -2.04 7.39
C ALA A 189 -9.10 -1.02 7.11
N GLN A 190 -7.85 -1.35 7.43
CA GLN A 190 -6.70 -0.48 7.14
C GLN A 190 -6.44 -0.34 5.64
N ALA A 191 -6.59 -1.42 4.86
CA ALA A 191 -6.47 -1.37 3.40
C ALA A 191 -7.57 -0.47 2.78
N LEU A 192 -8.82 -0.63 3.22
CA LEU A 192 -9.94 0.20 2.77
C LEU A 192 -9.76 1.66 3.17
N GLY A 193 -9.34 1.92 4.41
CA GLY A 193 -9.05 3.27 4.91
C GLY A 193 -7.93 3.96 4.13
N ASP A 194 -6.87 3.25 3.78
CA ASP A 194 -5.78 3.75 2.94
C ASP A 194 -6.26 4.08 1.52
N ARG A 195 -7.04 3.18 0.90
CA ARG A 195 -7.63 3.40 -0.42
C ARG A 195 -8.50 4.65 -0.43
N GLU A 196 -9.38 4.81 0.56
CA GLU A 196 -10.24 5.98 0.67
C GLU A 196 -9.45 7.27 0.87
N ALA A 197 -8.40 7.24 1.69
CA ALA A 197 -7.51 8.39 1.88
C ALA A 197 -6.77 8.77 0.59
N LEU A 198 -6.28 7.80 -0.17
CA LEU A 198 -5.67 8.03 -1.49
C LEU A 198 -6.67 8.64 -2.48
N LYS A 199 -7.90 8.11 -2.57
CA LYS A 199 -8.97 8.65 -3.42
C LYS A 199 -9.29 10.10 -3.06
N ARG A 200 -9.45 10.41 -1.78
CA ARG A 200 -9.69 11.79 -1.31
C ARG A 200 -8.54 12.74 -1.57
N ALA A 201 -7.30 12.24 -1.57
CA ALA A 201 -6.13 12.99 -2.00
C ALA A 201 -6.01 13.12 -3.54
N GLY A 202 -7.02 12.67 -4.29
CA GLY A 202 -7.05 12.74 -5.75
C GLY A 202 -6.12 11.74 -6.45
N ARG A 203 -5.66 10.70 -5.72
CA ARG A 203 -4.75 9.69 -6.28
C ARG A 203 -5.49 8.65 -7.08
N LYS A 204 -4.86 8.16 -8.14
CA LYS A 204 -5.36 7.04 -8.93
C LYS A 204 -4.98 5.73 -8.25
N VAL A 205 -5.97 4.99 -7.79
CA VAL A 205 -5.79 3.71 -7.10
C VAL A 205 -6.70 2.64 -7.67
N ILE A 206 -6.14 1.47 -7.94
CA ILE A 206 -6.89 0.24 -8.18
C ILE A 206 -6.60 -0.74 -7.07
N SER A 207 -7.61 -1.49 -6.64
CA SER A 207 -7.47 -2.52 -5.60
C SER A 207 -7.87 -3.88 -6.15
N LEU A 208 -6.98 -4.86 -6.00
CA LEU A 208 -7.19 -6.25 -6.37
C LEU A 208 -7.26 -7.10 -5.10
N PHE A 209 -8.46 -7.59 -4.77
CA PHE A 209 -8.66 -8.50 -3.66
C PHE A 209 -8.53 -9.94 -4.17
N PHE A 210 -7.59 -10.67 -3.63
CA PHE A 210 -7.22 -12.01 -4.07
C PHE A 210 -8.17 -13.06 -3.50
N GLN A 211 -8.73 -13.88 -4.37
CA GLN A 211 -9.44 -15.10 -4.02
C GLN A 211 -8.47 -16.28 -4.09
N GLY A 212 -8.16 -16.90 -2.95
CA GLY A 212 -7.27 -18.06 -2.86
C GLY A 212 -5.78 -17.70 -2.68
N ASN A 213 -4.89 -18.48 -3.30
CA ASN A 213 -3.46 -18.44 -3.05
C ASN A 213 -2.79 -17.15 -3.58
N SER A 214 -2.18 -16.38 -2.69
CA SER A 214 -1.59 -15.08 -3.03
C SER A 214 -0.39 -15.18 -3.98
N GLU A 215 0.41 -16.24 -3.88
CA GLU A 215 1.56 -16.46 -4.79
C GLU A 215 1.08 -16.70 -6.22
N GLU A 216 0.08 -17.57 -6.38
CA GLU A 216 -0.54 -17.86 -7.68
C GLU A 216 -1.14 -16.59 -8.29
N LYS A 217 -1.84 -15.78 -7.48
CA LYS A 217 -2.44 -14.53 -7.94
C LYS A 217 -1.39 -13.49 -8.36
N LEU A 218 -0.30 -13.37 -7.63
CA LEU A 218 0.82 -12.50 -8.05
C LEU A 218 1.44 -12.96 -9.37
N ARG A 219 1.60 -14.27 -9.57
CA ARG A 219 2.06 -14.85 -10.85
C ARG A 219 1.08 -14.53 -11.98
N THR A 220 -0.21 -14.77 -11.79
CA THR A 220 -1.26 -14.46 -12.76
C THR A 220 -1.26 -12.98 -13.13
N LEU A 221 -1.12 -12.10 -12.13
CA LEU A 221 -1.04 -10.66 -12.34
C LEU A 221 0.19 -10.28 -13.17
N ARG A 222 1.36 -10.81 -12.84
CA ARG A 222 2.60 -10.56 -13.57
C ARG A 222 2.53 -11.08 -15.02
N GLU A 223 1.97 -12.26 -15.23
CA GLU A 223 1.75 -12.83 -16.58
C GLU A 223 0.78 -11.96 -17.37
N THR A 224 -0.30 -11.46 -16.75
CA THR A 224 -1.23 -10.55 -17.43
C THR A 224 -0.51 -9.28 -17.88
N PHE A 225 0.35 -8.67 -17.05
CA PHE A 225 1.17 -7.53 -17.48
C PHE A 225 2.14 -7.87 -18.62
N LEU A 226 2.77 -9.06 -18.58
CA LEU A 226 3.69 -9.50 -19.63
C LEU A 226 3.04 -9.62 -21.01
N HIS A 227 1.73 -9.91 -21.08
CA HIS A 227 1.03 -10.11 -22.35
C HIS A 227 0.74 -8.82 -23.12
N PHE A 228 0.82 -7.66 -22.48
CA PHE A 228 0.52 -6.39 -23.16
C PHE A 228 1.61 -5.32 -23.01
N LEU A 229 2.62 -5.53 -22.18
CA LEU A 229 3.81 -4.69 -22.04
C LEU A 229 4.95 -5.19 -22.93
#